data_023b9532a52bfbaa6daca1842b522d72
#
_entry.id   023b9532a52bfbaa6daca1842b522d72
#
_cell.length_a   1.000
_cell.length_b   1.000
_cell.length_c   1.000
_cell.angle_alpha   90.00
_cell.angle_beta   90.00
_cell.angle_gamma   90.00
#
_symmetry.space_group_name_H-M   'P 1'
#
loop_
_entity.id
_entity.type
_entity.pdbx_description
1 polymer ?
#
loop_
_entity_poly.entity_id
_entity_poly.type
_entity_poly.pdbx_seq_one_letter_code
_entity_poly.pdbx_strand_id
1 'polypeptide(L)'
;MAAAATGMGYNLRAPDRRVAASTPSDPHPRKAAVSTKLVIVESPNKVRSIAGYLGPDFDVEASVGHIRDLAQPSELPAAQKKGPYGKFAVDVEDGFKPYYVINSDKRKTVAQLKRALKNADELYLATDDDREGEAIAWHLKEVLKPTVPVRPRPTRRSARPWV
;
A
#
# COMPACT_ATOMS: atom_id res chain seq x y z
N MET A 1 57.16 -64.23 43.84
CA MET A 1 58.28 -63.34 44.12
C MET A 1 58.76 -62.74 42.80
N ALA A 2 58.20 -61.74 42.33
CA ALA A 2 58.75 -60.97 41.21
C ALA A 2 58.00 -59.65 41.15
N ALA A 3 58.70 -58.60 41.34
CA ALA A 3 58.19 -57.24 41.26
C ALA A 3 58.06 -56.80 39.82
N ALA A 4 56.91 -56.27 39.48
CA ALA A 4 56.66 -55.64 38.23
C ALA A 4 56.86 -54.13 38.31
N ALA A 5 57.73 -53.58 37.46
CA ALA A 5 57.92 -52.12 37.34
C ALA A 5 56.89 -51.49 36.44
N THR A 6 56.19 -50.48 37.01
CA THR A 6 55.17 -49.73 36.31
C THR A 6 55.77 -48.52 35.61
N GLY A 7 55.70 -48.48 34.29
CA GLY A 7 56.07 -47.34 33.46
C GLY A 7 54.89 -46.32 33.39
N MET A 8 55.15 -45.13 33.85
CA MET A 8 54.19 -44.00 33.82
C MET A 8 54.36 -43.21 32.52
N GLY A 9 53.45 -43.48 31.57
CA GLY A 9 53.40 -42.72 30.31
C GLY A 9 52.53 -41.44 30.43
N TYR A 10 53.13 -40.28 30.40
CA TYR A 10 52.41 -39.02 30.33
C TYR A 10 51.95 -38.78 28.87
N ASN A 11 50.65 -38.89 28.70
CA ASN A 11 50.04 -38.61 27.42
C ASN A 11 49.65 -37.11 27.40
N LEU A 12 50.51 -36.23 26.87
CA LEU A 12 50.24 -34.84 26.61
C LEU A 12 49.34 -34.69 25.38
N ARG A 13 48.06 -34.67 25.58
CA ARG A 13 47.09 -34.39 24.54
C ARG A 13 47.00 -32.88 24.34
N ALA A 14 47.49 -32.40 23.18
CA ALA A 14 47.35 -31.01 22.75
C ALA A 14 45.89 -30.60 22.63
N PRO A 15 45.51 -29.34 22.98
CA PRO A 15 44.15 -28.86 22.81
C PRO A 15 43.84 -28.68 21.32
N ASP A 16 42.78 -29.37 20.91
CA ASP A 16 42.16 -29.24 19.59
C ASP A 16 41.68 -27.83 19.36
N ARG A 17 42.44 -27.02 18.63
CA ARG A 17 41.98 -25.71 18.12
C ARG A 17 40.96 -25.96 17.05
N ARG A 18 39.68 -26.08 17.42
CA ARG A 18 38.58 -25.89 16.50
C ARG A 18 38.58 -24.43 16.07
N VAL A 19 39.12 -24.23 14.89
CA VAL A 19 38.99 -22.97 14.16
C VAL A 19 37.49 -22.79 13.89
N ALA A 20 36.88 -21.82 14.59
CA ALA A 20 35.52 -21.40 14.29
C ALA A 20 35.53 -20.92 12.83
N ALA A 21 34.84 -21.65 11.95
CA ALA A 21 34.58 -21.22 10.60
C ALA A 21 33.76 -19.92 10.68
N SER A 22 34.44 -18.83 10.36
CA SER A 22 33.79 -17.54 10.10
C SER A 22 32.86 -17.73 8.92
N THR A 23 31.56 -17.66 9.16
CA THR A 23 30.53 -17.50 8.12
C THR A 23 30.95 -16.35 7.22
N PRO A 24 31.01 -16.54 5.90
CA PRO A 24 31.25 -15.42 5.01
C PRO A 24 30.09 -14.41 5.19
N SER A 25 30.44 -13.21 5.65
CA SER A 25 29.54 -12.05 5.62
C SER A 25 29.18 -11.80 4.16
N ASP A 26 27.92 -11.99 3.85
CA ASP A 26 27.33 -11.74 2.55
C ASP A 26 27.60 -10.27 2.14
N PRO A 27 28.44 -10.01 1.13
CA PRO A 27 28.83 -8.65 0.77
C PRO A 27 27.84 -7.97 -0.16
N HIS A 28 26.64 -8.55 -0.30
CA HIS A 28 25.61 -7.87 -1.09
C HIS A 28 24.91 -6.85 -0.19
N PRO A 29 25.10 -5.53 -0.45
CA PRO A 29 24.26 -4.54 0.19
C PRO A 29 22.82 -4.90 -0.20
N ARG A 30 22.00 -5.28 0.77
CA ARG A 30 20.58 -5.36 0.56
C ARG A 30 20.18 -4.02 -0.03
N LYS A 31 19.78 -4.06 -1.32
CA LYS A 31 19.23 -2.92 -2.02
C LYS A 31 18.16 -2.37 -1.07
N ALA A 32 18.40 -1.20 -0.49
CA ALA A 32 17.44 -0.55 0.38
C ALA A 32 16.12 -0.58 -0.41
N ALA A 33 15.10 -1.21 0.13
CA ALA A 33 13.81 -1.26 -0.52
C ALA A 33 13.39 0.19 -0.70
N VAL A 34 13.40 0.65 -1.96
CA VAL A 34 12.95 2.01 -2.28
C VAL A 34 11.49 2.03 -1.90
N SER A 35 11.17 2.80 -0.86
CA SER A 35 9.80 2.98 -0.40
C SER A 35 9.00 3.60 -1.54
N THR A 36 8.04 2.86 -2.05
CA THR A 36 7.20 3.32 -3.16
C THR A 36 5.99 4.05 -2.60
N LYS A 37 5.81 5.29 -3.02
CA LYS A 37 4.71 6.15 -2.60
C LYS A 37 3.70 6.27 -3.72
N LEU A 38 2.48 5.80 -3.51
CA LEU A 38 1.40 5.94 -4.50
C LEU A 38 0.72 7.29 -4.34
N VAL A 39 0.64 8.04 -5.43
CA VAL A 39 -0.09 9.31 -5.52
C VAL A 39 -1.26 9.13 -6.46
N ILE A 40 -2.48 9.35 -5.99
CA ILE A 40 -3.68 9.29 -6.84
C ILE A 40 -4.17 10.72 -7.08
N VAL A 41 -4.21 11.10 -8.36
CA VAL A 41 -4.77 12.35 -8.84
C VAL A 41 -6.13 12.12 -9.49
N GLU A 42 -6.94 13.15 -9.65
CA GLU A 42 -8.26 13.01 -10.26
C GLU A 42 -8.22 12.88 -11.79
N SER A 43 -7.26 13.57 -12.45
CA SER A 43 -7.19 13.68 -13.91
C SER A 43 -5.91 13.07 -14.49
N PRO A 44 -5.99 12.28 -15.58
CA PRO A 44 -4.82 11.74 -16.27
C PRO A 44 -3.85 12.83 -16.78
N ASN A 45 -4.38 14.00 -17.11
CA ASN A 45 -3.56 15.13 -17.59
C ASN A 45 -2.58 15.64 -16.51
N LYS A 46 -2.90 15.46 -15.23
CA LYS A 46 -2.06 15.87 -14.11
C LYS A 46 -0.94 14.87 -13.80
N VAL A 47 -1.08 13.60 -14.22
CA VAL A 47 -0.13 12.53 -13.89
C VAL A 47 1.30 12.88 -14.31
N ARG A 48 1.50 13.24 -15.58
CA ARG A 48 2.85 13.53 -16.12
C ARG A 48 3.52 14.70 -15.40
N SER A 49 2.77 15.78 -15.19
CA SER A 49 3.31 16.98 -14.52
C SER A 49 3.67 16.68 -13.07
N ILE A 50 2.80 15.98 -12.34
CA ILE A 50 3.03 15.67 -10.93
C ILE A 50 4.16 14.66 -10.76
N ALA A 51 4.24 13.62 -11.59
CA ALA A 51 5.34 12.67 -11.59
C ALA A 51 6.70 13.37 -11.84
N GLY A 52 6.75 14.33 -12.78
CA GLY A 52 7.94 15.12 -13.03
C GLY A 52 8.39 15.99 -11.86
N TYR A 53 7.46 16.42 -11.00
CA TYR A 53 7.80 17.20 -9.80
C TYR A 53 8.24 16.34 -8.61
N LEU A 54 7.65 15.14 -8.46
CA LEU A 54 7.85 14.31 -7.28
C LEU A 54 9.08 13.40 -7.39
N GLY A 55 9.44 13.00 -8.60
CA GLY A 55 10.58 12.12 -8.86
C GLY A 55 10.26 10.62 -8.79
N PRO A 56 11.29 9.76 -8.90
CA PRO A 56 11.14 8.32 -9.15
C PRO A 56 10.59 7.51 -7.98
N ASP A 57 10.60 8.03 -6.77
CA ASP A 57 10.09 7.35 -5.58
C ASP A 57 8.55 7.36 -5.50
N PHE A 58 7.90 8.09 -6.42
CA PHE A 58 6.47 8.25 -6.46
C PHE A 58 5.88 7.60 -7.70
N ASP A 59 4.93 6.70 -7.49
CA ASP A 59 4.06 6.16 -8.52
C ASP A 59 2.80 7.02 -8.61
N VAL A 60 2.53 7.63 -9.76
CA VAL A 60 1.44 8.59 -9.93
C VAL A 60 0.39 8.02 -10.86
N GLU A 61 -0.81 7.81 -10.32
CA GLU A 61 -1.96 7.23 -11.01
C GLU A 61 -3.14 8.19 -11.01
N ALA A 62 -4.10 7.99 -11.93
CA ALA A 62 -5.31 8.80 -12.00
C ALA A 62 -6.56 7.98 -11.70
N SER A 63 -7.50 8.57 -10.93
CA SER A 63 -8.85 8.00 -10.71
C SER A 63 -9.78 8.23 -11.91
N VAL A 64 -9.45 9.19 -12.77
CA VAL A 64 -10.29 9.61 -13.91
C VAL A 64 -11.67 10.10 -13.40
N GLY A 65 -11.66 11.02 -12.43
CA GLY A 65 -12.86 11.56 -11.78
C GLY A 65 -13.48 10.61 -10.76
N HIS A 66 -14.79 10.69 -10.59
CA HIS A 66 -15.54 9.85 -9.67
C HIS A 66 -15.49 8.38 -10.04
N ILE A 67 -15.22 7.51 -9.05
CA ILE A 67 -15.15 6.05 -9.25
C ILE A 67 -16.43 5.32 -8.86
N ARG A 68 -17.29 5.96 -8.07
CA ARG A 68 -18.61 5.44 -7.66
C ARG A 68 -19.63 6.56 -7.60
N ASP A 69 -20.89 6.17 -7.73
CA ASP A 69 -22.04 7.06 -7.63
C ASP A 69 -23.20 6.35 -6.93
N LEU A 70 -24.29 7.07 -6.66
CA LEU A 70 -25.51 6.46 -6.17
C LEU A 70 -26.01 5.41 -7.16
N ALA A 71 -26.45 4.26 -6.64
CA ALA A 71 -26.95 3.20 -7.47
C ALA A 71 -28.20 3.63 -8.26
N GLN A 72 -28.23 3.28 -9.55
CA GLN A 72 -29.45 3.37 -10.30
C GLN A 72 -30.46 2.34 -9.79
N PRO A 73 -31.78 2.55 -9.96
CA PRO A 73 -32.80 1.57 -9.54
C PRO A 73 -32.59 0.16 -10.11
N SER A 74 -31.99 0.07 -11.30
CA SER A 74 -31.62 -1.20 -11.94
C SER A 74 -30.47 -1.93 -11.24
N GLU A 75 -29.57 -1.20 -10.63
CA GLU A 75 -28.33 -1.70 -10.00
C GLU A 75 -28.55 -2.14 -8.54
N LEU A 76 -29.64 -1.68 -7.93
CA LEU A 76 -29.99 -2.11 -6.58
C LEU A 76 -30.36 -3.60 -6.55
N PRO A 77 -29.81 -4.39 -5.63
CA PRO A 77 -30.27 -5.74 -5.37
C PRO A 77 -31.77 -5.78 -5.05
N ALA A 78 -32.45 -6.85 -5.45
CA ALA A 78 -33.92 -6.98 -5.27
C ALA A 78 -34.36 -6.77 -3.81
N ALA A 79 -33.56 -7.22 -2.85
CA ALA A 79 -33.81 -7.02 -1.42
C ALA A 79 -33.74 -5.53 -1.03
N GLN A 80 -32.84 -4.77 -1.63
CA GLN A 80 -32.67 -3.35 -1.34
C GLN A 80 -33.72 -2.47 -2.05
N LYS A 81 -34.20 -2.89 -3.23
CA LYS A 81 -35.30 -2.22 -3.94
C LYS A 81 -36.59 -2.21 -3.15
N LYS A 82 -36.88 -3.33 -2.46
CA LYS A 82 -38.07 -3.49 -1.61
C LYS A 82 -37.82 -3.02 -0.16
N GLY A 83 -36.58 -2.69 0.17
CA GLY A 83 -36.15 -2.27 1.48
C GLY A 83 -36.04 -0.74 1.61
N PRO A 84 -35.28 -0.26 2.61
CA PRO A 84 -35.23 1.16 3.00
C PRO A 84 -34.67 2.09 1.91
N TYR A 85 -33.84 1.56 0.99
CA TYR A 85 -33.23 2.41 -0.07
C TYR A 85 -34.20 2.82 -1.18
N GLY A 86 -35.29 2.07 -1.37
CA GLY A 86 -36.30 2.39 -2.36
C GLY A 86 -35.75 2.65 -3.76
N LYS A 87 -36.41 3.54 -4.51
CA LYS A 87 -35.97 3.90 -5.88
C LYS A 87 -34.88 4.96 -5.96
N PHE A 88 -34.52 5.60 -4.84
CA PHE A 88 -33.54 6.70 -4.83
C PHE A 88 -32.16 6.26 -4.34
N ALA A 89 -31.99 4.99 -3.98
CA ALA A 89 -30.75 4.46 -3.40
C ALA A 89 -30.29 5.22 -2.14
N VAL A 90 -31.25 5.75 -1.37
CA VAL A 90 -31.01 6.48 -0.12
C VAL A 90 -32.00 5.99 0.92
N ASP A 91 -31.47 5.60 2.09
CA ASP A 91 -32.28 5.25 3.25
C ASP A 91 -32.64 6.51 4.03
N VAL A 92 -33.88 6.95 3.90
CA VAL A 92 -34.36 8.20 4.52
C VAL A 92 -34.59 8.05 6.03
N GLU A 93 -34.78 6.81 6.51
CA GLU A 93 -35.02 6.52 7.92
C GLU A 93 -33.71 6.36 8.71
N ASP A 94 -32.62 5.95 8.02
CA ASP A 94 -31.26 5.85 8.60
C ASP A 94 -30.38 7.05 8.16
N GLY A 95 -30.83 8.27 8.48
CA GLY A 95 -30.04 9.48 8.26
C GLY A 95 -29.66 9.77 6.82
N PHE A 96 -30.50 9.40 5.86
CA PHE A 96 -30.27 9.56 4.41
C PHE A 96 -29.04 8.77 3.91
N LYS A 97 -28.78 7.62 4.48
CA LYS A 97 -27.64 6.78 4.13
C LYS A 97 -27.67 6.37 2.65
N PRO A 98 -26.65 6.72 1.86
CA PRO A 98 -26.62 6.42 0.44
C PRO A 98 -26.15 4.99 0.16
N TYR A 99 -26.67 4.42 -0.92
CA TYR A 99 -26.19 3.16 -1.47
C TYR A 99 -25.34 3.45 -2.71
N TYR A 100 -24.01 3.37 -2.55
CA TYR A 100 -23.06 3.62 -3.63
C TYR A 100 -22.65 2.36 -4.38
N VAL A 101 -22.52 2.48 -5.70
CA VAL A 101 -21.96 1.44 -6.57
C VAL A 101 -20.75 1.95 -7.34
N ILE A 102 -19.83 1.05 -7.66
CA ILE A 102 -18.71 1.40 -8.54
C ILE A 102 -19.23 1.41 -9.97
N ASN A 103 -19.04 2.52 -10.68
CA ASN A 103 -19.43 2.68 -12.06
C ASN A 103 -18.77 1.60 -12.92
N SER A 104 -19.52 1.02 -13.84
CA SER A 104 -19.06 -0.13 -14.65
C SER A 104 -17.80 0.18 -15.48
N ASP A 105 -17.70 1.40 -16.02
CA ASP A 105 -16.55 1.93 -16.76
C ASP A 105 -15.32 2.15 -15.85
N LYS A 106 -15.50 2.36 -14.54
CA LYS A 106 -14.43 2.61 -13.57
C LYS A 106 -13.85 1.33 -12.94
N ARG A 107 -14.46 0.18 -13.16
CA ARG A 107 -13.98 -1.09 -12.58
C ARG A 107 -12.53 -1.40 -12.93
N LYS A 108 -12.11 -1.12 -14.17
CA LYS A 108 -10.71 -1.31 -14.61
C LYS A 108 -9.76 -0.37 -13.87
N THR A 109 -10.11 0.91 -13.78
CA THR A 109 -9.34 1.93 -13.04
C THR A 109 -9.20 1.54 -11.57
N VAL A 110 -10.30 1.16 -10.92
CA VAL A 110 -10.25 0.71 -9.52
C VAL A 110 -9.36 -0.52 -9.35
N ALA A 111 -9.41 -1.49 -10.29
CA ALA A 111 -8.53 -2.65 -10.24
C ALA A 111 -7.04 -2.28 -10.39
N GLN A 112 -6.73 -1.32 -11.27
CA GLN A 112 -5.38 -0.78 -11.45
C GLN A 112 -4.89 -0.10 -10.17
N LEU A 113 -5.67 0.82 -9.61
CA LEU A 113 -5.34 1.50 -8.37
C LEU A 113 -5.12 0.54 -7.20
N LYS A 114 -5.94 -0.52 -7.09
CA LYS A 114 -5.75 -1.57 -6.08
C LYS A 114 -4.45 -2.34 -6.27
N ARG A 115 -4.01 -2.57 -7.51
CA ARG A 115 -2.71 -3.22 -7.79
C ARG A 115 -1.54 -2.31 -7.42
N ALA A 116 -1.60 -1.03 -7.81
CA ALA A 116 -0.59 -0.04 -7.45
C ALA A 116 -0.47 0.09 -5.92
N LEU A 117 -1.61 0.15 -5.22
CA LEU A 117 -1.64 0.25 -3.75
C LEU A 117 -1.01 -0.94 -3.04
N LYS A 118 -1.08 -2.15 -3.60
CA LYS A 118 -0.43 -3.35 -3.00
C LYS A 118 1.09 -3.24 -2.96
N ASN A 119 1.68 -2.46 -3.85
CA ASN A 119 3.12 -2.28 -3.98
C ASN A 119 3.61 -1.00 -3.30
N ALA A 120 2.69 -0.22 -2.72
CA ALA A 120 2.99 1.07 -2.10
C ALA A 120 3.10 0.95 -0.58
N ASP A 121 4.01 1.71 0.00
CA ASP A 121 4.20 1.83 1.45
C ASP A 121 3.40 3.01 2.04
N GLU A 122 3.05 3.98 1.20
CA GLU A 122 2.23 5.14 1.56
C GLU A 122 1.28 5.50 0.41
N LEU A 123 0.11 6.03 0.75
CA LEU A 123 -0.88 6.53 -0.19
C LEU A 123 -1.07 8.04 -0.02
N TYR A 124 -0.98 8.77 -1.12
CA TYR A 124 -1.30 10.20 -1.20
C TYR A 124 -2.54 10.40 -2.07
N LEU A 125 -3.56 11.05 -1.53
CA LEU A 125 -4.73 11.47 -2.28
C LEU A 125 -4.54 12.93 -2.69
N ALA A 126 -4.18 13.14 -3.96
CA ALA A 126 -3.83 14.45 -4.52
C ALA A 126 -4.93 14.95 -5.48
N THR A 127 -6.16 14.90 -5.01
CA THR A 127 -7.33 15.50 -5.63
C THR A 127 -7.32 17.02 -5.48
N ASP A 128 -8.18 17.73 -6.20
CA ASP A 128 -8.27 19.19 -6.09
C ASP A 128 -8.82 19.62 -4.73
N ASP A 129 -8.52 20.85 -4.35
CA ASP A 129 -8.89 21.42 -3.05
C ASP A 129 -10.27 22.08 -3.14
N ASP A 130 -11.25 21.28 -3.54
CA ASP A 130 -12.65 21.66 -3.66
C ASP A 130 -13.58 20.53 -3.21
N ARG A 131 -14.88 20.76 -3.21
CA ARG A 131 -15.88 19.77 -2.77
C ARG A 131 -15.87 18.49 -3.62
N GLU A 132 -15.58 18.60 -4.91
CA GLU A 132 -15.52 17.46 -5.81
C GLU A 132 -14.29 16.61 -5.51
N GLY A 133 -13.12 17.24 -5.35
CA GLY A 133 -11.89 16.56 -4.98
C GLY A 133 -11.97 15.88 -3.62
N GLU A 134 -12.62 16.51 -2.62
CA GLU A 134 -12.88 15.87 -1.32
C GLU A 134 -13.78 14.63 -1.47
N ALA A 135 -14.83 14.70 -2.26
CA ALA A 135 -15.73 13.57 -2.50
C ALA A 135 -15.00 12.44 -3.22
N ILE A 136 -14.18 12.75 -4.23
CA ILE A 136 -13.35 11.76 -4.94
C ILE A 136 -12.39 11.09 -3.96
N ALA A 137 -11.66 11.86 -3.14
CA ALA A 137 -10.73 11.33 -2.14
C ALA A 137 -11.42 10.41 -1.13
N TRP A 138 -12.58 10.81 -0.63
CA TRP A 138 -13.38 10.00 0.27
C TRP A 138 -13.84 8.70 -0.40
N HIS A 139 -14.37 8.76 -1.62
CA HIS A 139 -14.78 7.58 -2.37
C HIS A 139 -13.61 6.62 -2.65
N LEU A 140 -12.42 7.16 -3.00
CA LEU A 140 -11.21 6.38 -3.17
C LEU A 140 -10.83 5.63 -1.89
N LYS A 141 -10.80 6.32 -0.76
CA LYS A 141 -10.49 5.73 0.54
C LYS A 141 -11.45 4.59 0.89
N GLU A 142 -12.75 4.79 0.69
CA GLU A 142 -13.78 3.79 0.96
C GLU A 142 -13.68 2.54 0.05
N VAL A 143 -13.33 2.73 -1.23
CA VAL A 143 -13.25 1.62 -2.21
C VAL A 143 -11.92 0.88 -2.14
N LEU A 144 -10.83 1.60 -1.96
CA LEU A 144 -9.49 1.01 -1.93
C LEU A 144 -9.18 0.37 -0.58
N LYS A 145 -9.75 0.89 0.52
CA LYS A 145 -9.54 0.43 1.90
C LYS A 145 -8.06 0.25 2.21
N PRO A 146 -7.25 1.33 2.10
CA PRO A 146 -5.81 1.24 2.25
C PRO A 146 -5.43 0.74 3.64
N THR A 147 -4.49 -0.20 3.68
CA THR A 147 -3.84 -0.68 4.92
C THR A 147 -2.57 0.10 5.24
N VAL A 148 -2.07 0.86 4.26
CA VAL A 148 -0.93 1.75 4.39
C VAL A 148 -1.37 3.14 4.87
N PRO A 149 -0.45 3.94 5.44
CA PRO A 149 -0.76 5.31 5.84
C PRO A 149 -1.28 6.16 4.67
N VAL A 150 -2.40 6.84 4.88
CA VAL A 150 -2.94 7.82 3.93
C VAL A 150 -2.45 9.20 4.32
N ARG A 151 -1.78 9.87 3.40
CA ARG A 151 -1.19 11.19 3.58
C ARG A 151 -1.93 12.25 2.79
N PRO A 152 -1.92 13.51 3.24
CA PRO A 152 -2.40 14.61 2.42
C PRO A 152 -1.53 14.78 1.17
N ARG A 153 -2.01 15.55 0.21
CA ARG A 153 -1.31 15.86 -1.05
C ARG A 153 0.18 16.15 -0.82
N PRO A 154 1.08 15.48 -1.57
CA PRO A 154 2.51 15.75 -1.46
C PRO A 154 2.81 17.17 -1.96
N THR A 155 3.56 17.92 -1.20
CA THR A 155 4.06 19.23 -1.59
C THR A 155 5.52 19.10 -2.04
N ARG A 156 6.06 20.12 -2.75
CA ARG A 156 7.49 20.17 -3.08
C ARG A 156 8.38 20.01 -1.85
N ARG A 157 7.90 20.46 -0.68
CA ARG A 157 8.65 20.38 0.57
C ARG A 157 8.66 18.95 1.13
N SER A 158 7.58 18.19 0.97
CA SER A 158 7.48 16.79 1.40
C SER A 158 8.17 15.80 0.45
N ALA A 159 8.42 16.20 -0.80
CA ALA A 159 9.11 15.40 -1.80
C ALA A 159 10.65 15.47 -1.72
N ARG A 160 11.20 16.44 -0.98
CA ARG A 160 12.66 16.53 -0.78
C ARG A 160 13.09 15.58 0.32
N PRO A 161 14.14 14.74 0.10
CA PRO A 161 14.83 14.10 1.20
C PRO A 161 15.37 15.18 2.15
N TRP A 162 15.26 14.96 3.44
CA TRP A 162 15.87 15.82 4.45
C TRP A 162 17.39 15.74 4.27
N VAL A 163 17.99 16.82 3.81
CA VAL A 163 19.45 17.00 3.81
C VAL A 163 19.84 17.54 5.15
#